data_002066736c2f99a554440f97f6c51fb6
#
_entry.id   002066736c2f99a554440f97f6c51fb6
#
_cell.length_a   1.000
_cell.length_b   1.000
_cell.length_c   1.000
_cell.angle_alpha   90.00
_cell.angle_beta   90.00
_cell.angle_gamma   90.00
#
_symmetry.space_group_name_H-M   'P 1'
#
loop_
_entity.id
_entity.type
_entity.pdbx_description
1 polymer ?
#
loop_
_entity_poly.entity_id
_entity_poly.type
_entity_poly.pdbx_seq_one_letter_code
_entity_poly.pdbx_strand_id
1 'polypeptide(L)'
;LQWVSIGNTLALGAGLALGGQLGDQYGRRKMFLIGVAGYIVTTVLCAVAPTGMALAIFRFIQGLVGSLMIPQIFGIIKASVPEAKQPAVFGMYGIVLSLAAIAGPLLGGVLVSWNVFHLSWRLVFFFNVPIAVVAFVLGYLYIPESLASVRQGINVLGAIVVAVATTLVLLPLSLMSTSGWPAWGFPALVLAAALYAFLYVSGMRKFRDQNVHLRQFSLGMAASLLFFSVVGALFIILSLYVAQTSQRSAWGIALVMLPYAVGSVLTSGVSTAAEARHGRALCVLGAALSAGFTAAFAGLLHINPQPAYWQYAVVLLIGGMGVGLCAPILINLILSAVPHDLAGSASGLLNTCSQIGAAAGIAVFMTWYFDGTDSSSFISALIGMTVVYALSAVLSALLPKASQA
;
A
#
# COMPACT_ATOMS: atom_id res chain seq x y z
N LEU A 1 -7.03 -15.91 -15.77
CA LEU A 1 -5.85 -15.35 -15.08
C LEU A 1 -6.17 -14.07 -14.31
N GLN A 2 -7.01 -13.17 -14.81
CA GLN A 2 -7.36 -11.87 -14.20
C GLN A 2 -7.92 -12.02 -12.77
N TRP A 3 -8.87 -12.93 -12.57
CA TRP A 3 -9.48 -13.18 -11.26
C TRP A 3 -8.50 -13.66 -10.19
N VAL A 4 -7.35 -14.22 -10.58
CA VAL A 4 -6.29 -14.63 -9.65
C VAL A 4 -5.68 -13.42 -8.92
N SER A 5 -5.47 -12.30 -9.61
CA SER A 5 -4.93 -11.06 -9.01
C SER A 5 -6.03 -10.19 -8.42
N ILE A 6 -7.12 -9.97 -9.17
CA ILE A 6 -8.25 -9.13 -8.76
C ILE A 6 -8.90 -9.68 -7.49
N GLY A 7 -9.18 -11.00 -7.45
CA GLY A 7 -9.83 -11.64 -6.31
C GLY A 7 -9.06 -11.47 -5.00
N ASN A 8 -7.75 -11.60 -5.02
CA ASN A 8 -6.91 -11.39 -3.84
C ASN A 8 -6.96 -9.93 -3.34
N THR A 9 -6.78 -8.97 -4.25
CA THR A 9 -6.79 -7.54 -3.91
C THR A 9 -8.16 -7.08 -3.39
N LEU A 10 -9.24 -7.54 -4.03
CA LEU A 10 -10.61 -7.24 -3.58
C LEU A 10 -10.87 -7.79 -2.18
N ALA A 11 -10.56 -9.07 -1.95
CA ALA A 11 -10.79 -9.73 -0.67
C ALA A 11 -9.96 -9.08 0.44
N LEU A 12 -8.70 -8.76 0.15
CA LEU A 12 -7.81 -8.04 1.06
C LEU A 12 -8.40 -6.66 1.40
N GLY A 13 -8.67 -5.83 0.40
CA GLY A 13 -9.17 -4.46 0.60
C GLY A 13 -10.50 -4.42 1.36
N ALA A 14 -11.43 -5.31 1.00
CA ALA A 14 -12.73 -5.43 1.65
C ALA A 14 -12.64 -5.86 3.12
N GLY A 15 -11.68 -6.73 3.46
CA GLY A 15 -11.53 -7.29 4.80
C GLY A 15 -10.73 -6.42 5.79
N LEU A 16 -9.89 -5.47 5.30
CA LEU A 16 -8.93 -4.74 6.15
C LEU A 16 -9.58 -4.00 7.33
N ALA A 17 -10.72 -3.32 7.10
CA ALA A 17 -11.41 -2.58 8.15
C ALA A 17 -11.99 -3.53 9.24
N LEU A 18 -12.52 -4.69 8.83
CA LEU A 18 -12.99 -5.72 9.74
C LEU A 18 -11.83 -6.35 10.50
N GLY A 19 -10.73 -6.66 9.81
CA GLY A 19 -9.51 -7.20 10.42
C GLY A 19 -8.98 -6.31 11.55
N GLY A 20 -8.97 -4.99 11.36
CA GLY A 20 -8.60 -4.03 12.41
C GLY A 20 -9.49 -4.12 13.64
N GLN A 21 -10.82 -4.13 13.47
CA GLN A 21 -11.79 -4.25 14.57
C GLN A 21 -11.66 -5.58 15.33
N LEU A 22 -11.44 -6.68 14.59
CA LEU A 22 -11.23 -8.01 15.20
C LEU A 22 -9.97 -8.04 16.08
N GLY A 23 -8.90 -7.37 15.66
CA GLY A 23 -7.69 -7.24 16.47
C GLY A 23 -7.90 -6.45 17.75
N ASP A 24 -8.60 -5.32 17.69
CA ASP A 24 -8.91 -4.51 18.86
C ASP A 24 -9.78 -5.28 19.86
N GLN A 25 -10.70 -6.14 19.39
CA GLN A 25 -11.64 -6.88 20.24
C GLN A 25 -11.09 -8.20 20.78
N TYR A 26 -10.41 -8.99 19.95
CA TYR A 26 -10.00 -10.36 20.28
C TYR A 26 -8.50 -10.51 20.56
N GLY A 27 -7.72 -9.45 20.37
CA GLY A 27 -6.28 -9.42 20.56
C GLY A 27 -5.52 -9.34 19.25
N ARG A 28 -4.61 -8.38 19.18
CA ARG A 28 -3.86 -8.06 17.94
C ARG A 28 -2.88 -9.17 17.58
N ARG A 29 -2.14 -9.70 18.57
CA ARG A 29 -1.26 -10.86 18.35
C ARG A 29 -2.05 -12.07 17.87
N LYS A 30 -3.17 -12.39 18.54
CA LYS A 30 -4.00 -13.54 18.19
C LYS A 30 -4.50 -13.42 16.74
N MET A 31 -5.04 -12.26 16.34
CA MET A 31 -5.53 -12.04 14.97
C MET A 31 -4.39 -12.04 13.95
N PHE A 32 -3.22 -11.50 14.27
CA PHE A 32 -2.01 -11.59 13.47
C PHE A 32 -1.63 -13.05 13.18
N LEU A 33 -1.52 -13.87 14.23
CA LEU A 33 -1.13 -15.28 14.11
C LEU A 33 -2.16 -16.10 13.33
N ILE A 34 -3.46 -15.87 13.56
CA ILE A 34 -4.52 -16.51 12.76
C ILE A 34 -4.39 -16.11 11.27
N GLY A 35 -4.16 -14.84 11.00
CA GLY A 35 -3.94 -14.33 9.64
C GLY A 35 -2.72 -14.97 8.97
N VAL A 36 -1.58 -15.03 9.67
CA VAL A 36 -0.35 -15.65 9.14
C VAL A 36 -0.53 -17.16 8.93
N ALA A 37 -1.16 -17.87 9.88
CA ALA A 37 -1.44 -19.30 9.72
C ALA A 37 -2.35 -19.58 8.52
N GLY A 38 -3.44 -18.81 8.39
CA GLY A 38 -4.34 -18.89 7.24
C GLY A 38 -3.63 -18.53 5.91
N TYR A 39 -2.72 -17.54 5.95
CA TYR A 39 -1.90 -17.19 4.78
C TYR A 39 -0.96 -18.33 4.38
N ILE A 40 -0.32 -19.02 5.32
CA ILE A 40 0.51 -20.20 5.05
C ILE A 40 -0.31 -21.28 4.35
N VAL A 41 -1.45 -21.66 4.92
CA VAL A 41 -2.34 -22.69 4.37
C VAL A 41 -2.79 -22.33 2.96
N THR A 42 -3.30 -21.11 2.78
CA THR A 42 -3.81 -20.66 1.47
C THR A 42 -2.70 -20.49 0.43
N THR A 43 -1.48 -20.14 0.85
CA THR A 43 -0.31 -20.08 -0.03
C THR A 43 0.06 -21.47 -0.54
N VAL A 44 0.04 -22.49 0.33
CA VAL A 44 0.24 -23.89 -0.09
C VAL A 44 -0.88 -24.32 -1.05
N LEU A 45 -2.13 -24.02 -0.76
CA LEU A 45 -3.27 -24.33 -1.66
C LEU A 45 -3.11 -23.65 -3.03
N CYS A 46 -2.63 -22.40 -3.06
CA CYS A 46 -2.31 -21.72 -4.32
C CYS A 46 -1.20 -22.45 -5.10
N ALA A 47 -0.16 -22.90 -4.41
CA ALA A 47 0.96 -23.63 -5.03
C ALA A 47 0.53 -24.95 -5.67
N VAL A 48 -0.40 -25.66 -5.05
CA VAL A 48 -0.89 -26.97 -5.53
C VAL A 48 -2.18 -26.87 -6.36
N ALA A 49 -2.66 -25.68 -6.66
CA ALA A 49 -3.94 -25.46 -7.37
C ALA A 49 -3.98 -26.26 -8.70
N PRO A 50 -4.98 -27.13 -8.92
CA PRO A 50 -5.07 -27.95 -10.11
C PRO A 50 -5.61 -27.20 -11.33
N THR A 51 -6.38 -26.13 -11.11
CA THR A 51 -7.02 -25.32 -12.16
C THR A 51 -6.89 -23.83 -11.88
N GLY A 52 -7.02 -22.99 -12.92
CA GLY A 52 -7.02 -21.55 -12.77
C GLY A 52 -8.18 -21.02 -11.90
N MET A 53 -9.33 -21.70 -11.91
CA MET A 53 -10.48 -21.36 -11.05
C MET A 53 -10.18 -21.68 -9.58
N ALA A 54 -9.59 -22.84 -9.29
CA ALA A 54 -9.16 -23.20 -7.94
C ALA A 54 -8.14 -22.18 -7.42
N LEU A 55 -7.17 -21.80 -8.25
CA LEU A 55 -6.20 -20.77 -7.91
C LEU A 55 -6.88 -19.42 -7.60
N ALA A 56 -7.86 -18.99 -8.38
CA ALA A 56 -8.59 -17.75 -8.14
C ALA A 56 -9.36 -17.78 -6.81
N ILE A 57 -10.01 -18.90 -6.49
CA ILE A 57 -10.71 -19.10 -5.20
C ILE A 57 -9.71 -19.07 -4.03
N PHE A 58 -8.58 -19.79 -4.14
CA PHE A 58 -7.58 -19.81 -3.08
C PHE A 58 -6.93 -18.44 -2.89
N ARG A 59 -6.71 -17.67 -3.94
CA ARG A 59 -6.22 -16.29 -3.89
C ARG A 59 -7.23 -15.36 -3.23
N PHE A 60 -8.52 -15.54 -3.49
CA PHE A 60 -9.56 -14.77 -2.79
C PHE A 60 -9.55 -15.06 -1.27
N ILE A 61 -9.50 -16.34 -0.88
CA ILE A 61 -9.41 -16.72 0.54
C ILE A 61 -8.09 -16.19 1.15
N GLN A 62 -6.98 -16.25 0.41
CA GLN A 62 -5.69 -15.69 0.85
C GLN A 62 -5.78 -14.18 1.12
N GLY A 63 -6.49 -13.43 0.28
CA GLY A 63 -6.77 -12.01 0.52
C GLY A 63 -7.55 -11.77 1.81
N LEU A 64 -8.60 -12.57 2.06
CA LEU A 64 -9.38 -12.47 3.30
C LEU A 64 -8.54 -12.73 4.56
N VAL A 65 -7.73 -13.79 4.58
CA VAL A 65 -6.87 -14.05 5.74
C VAL A 65 -5.74 -13.03 5.89
N GLY A 66 -5.22 -12.51 4.77
CA GLY A 66 -4.27 -11.41 4.75
C GLY A 66 -4.82 -10.13 5.38
N SER A 67 -6.12 -9.87 5.20
CA SER A 67 -6.80 -8.72 5.79
C SER A 67 -6.89 -8.78 7.33
N LEU A 68 -6.81 -9.96 7.92
CA LEU A 68 -6.70 -10.12 9.38
C LEU A 68 -5.30 -9.77 9.90
N MET A 69 -4.26 -10.01 9.11
CA MET A 69 -2.87 -9.86 9.51
C MET A 69 -2.38 -8.40 9.41
N ILE A 70 -2.61 -7.74 8.27
CA ILE A 70 -1.97 -6.45 7.94
C ILE A 70 -2.32 -5.33 8.93
N PRO A 71 -3.57 -5.09 9.34
CA PRO A 71 -3.89 -4.01 10.28
C PRO A 71 -3.27 -4.21 11.65
N GLN A 72 -2.99 -5.46 12.04
CA GLN A 72 -2.42 -5.76 13.34
C GLN A 72 -0.99 -5.21 13.49
N ILE A 73 -0.22 -5.16 12.40
CA ILE A 73 1.16 -4.65 12.40
C ILE A 73 1.20 -3.25 13.02
N PHE A 74 0.37 -2.34 12.53
CA PHE A 74 0.33 -0.97 13.04
C PHE A 74 -0.26 -0.89 14.46
N GLY A 75 -1.30 -1.70 14.73
CA GLY A 75 -1.90 -1.80 16.06
C GLY A 75 -0.91 -2.32 17.11
N ILE A 76 -0.10 -3.34 16.77
CA ILE A 76 0.93 -3.89 17.63
C ILE A 76 2.05 -2.86 17.87
N ILE A 77 2.52 -2.19 16.83
CA ILE A 77 3.54 -1.13 16.97
C ILE A 77 3.04 -0.05 17.94
N LYS A 78 1.82 0.44 17.72
CA LYS A 78 1.22 1.47 18.58
C LYS A 78 1.05 1.03 20.03
N ALA A 79 0.66 -0.22 20.27
CA ALA A 79 0.39 -0.73 21.61
C ALA A 79 1.64 -1.19 22.39
N SER A 80 2.65 -1.71 21.67
CA SER A 80 3.79 -2.41 22.29
C SER A 80 5.09 -1.62 22.25
N VAL A 81 5.17 -0.59 21.39
CA VAL A 81 6.39 0.22 21.22
C VAL A 81 6.21 1.58 21.90
N PRO A 82 7.13 2.00 22.78
CA PRO A 82 7.11 3.34 23.38
C PRO A 82 7.04 4.43 22.31
N GLU A 83 6.28 5.49 22.54
CA GLU A 83 6.03 6.56 21.54
C GLU A 83 7.30 7.12 20.94
N ALA A 84 8.33 7.36 21.76
CA ALA A 84 9.62 7.86 21.30
C ALA A 84 10.35 6.93 20.31
N LYS A 85 10.02 5.64 20.27
CA LYS A 85 10.62 4.65 19.36
C LYS A 85 9.74 4.28 18.17
N GLN A 86 8.46 4.67 18.19
CA GLN A 86 7.52 4.35 17.11
C GLN A 86 8.00 4.85 15.73
N PRO A 87 8.54 6.09 15.59
CA PRO A 87 9.09 6.55 14.33
C PRO A 87 10.14 5.59 13.75
N ALA A 88 11.07 5.11 14.59
CA ALA A 88 12.12 4.19 14.16
C ALA A 88 11.53 2.87 13.62
N VAL A 89 10.52 2.32 14.28
CA VAL A 89 9.87 1.07 13.87
C VAL A 89 9.06 1.27 12.58
N PHE A 90 8.36 2.40 12.41
CA PHE A 90 7.68 2.73 11.16
C PHE A 90 8.68 2.95 10.01
N GLY A 91 9.84 3.54 10.29
CA GLY A 91 10.93 3.66 9.31
C GLY A 91 11.46 2.29 8.87
N MET A 92 11.69 1.36 9.81
CA MET A 92 12.06 -0.02 9.48
C MET A 92 10.98 -0.72 8.64
N TYR A 93 9.70 -0.51 8.97
CA TYR A 93 8.59 -1.00 8.16
C TYR A 93 8.65 -0.46 6.72
N GLY A 94 8.92 0.84 6.55
CA GLY A 94 9.10 1.47 5.23
C GLY A 94 10.27 0.87 4.44
N ILE A 95 11.40 0.58 5.11
CA ILE A 95 12.55 -0.12 4.51
C ILE A 95 12.13 -1.50 4.00
N VAL A 96 11.45 -2.29 4.83
CA VAL A 96 10.99 -3.64 4.47
C VAL A 96 10.03 -3.59 3.29
N LEU A 97 9.08 -2.66 3.28
CA LEU A 97 8.15 -2.49 2.15
C LEU A 97 8.89 -2.15 0.85
N SER A 98 9.87 -1.25 0.91
CA SER A 98 10.65 -0.85 -0.26
C SER A 98 11.48 -2.00 -0.82
N LEU A 99 12.12 -2.77 0.06
CA LEU A 99 12.85 -3.97 -0.33
C LEU A 99 11.92 -5.05 -0.92
N ALA A 100 10.75 -5.26 -0.31
CA ALA A 100 9.77 -6.23 -0.78
C ALA A 100 9.20 -5.87 -2.16
N ALA A 101 8.96 -4.58 -2.42
CA ALA A 101 8.46 -4.10 -3.71
C ALA A 101 9.40 -4.42 -4.88
N ILE A 102 10.71 -4.49 -4.61
CA ILE A 102 11.73 -4.84 -5.61
C ILE A 102 12.03 -6.33 -5.61
N ALA A 103 12.20 -6.91 -4.43
CA ALA A 103 12.49 -8.33 -4.30
C ALA A 103 11.36 -9.19 -4.90
N GLY A 104 10.10 -8.76 -4.80
CA GLY A 104 8.95 -9.49 -5.32
C GLY A 104 9.07 -9.81 -6.82
N PRO A 105 9.08 -8.83 -7.72
CA PRO A 105 9.24 -9.06 -9.15
C PRO A 105 10.55 -9.76 -9.53
N LEU A 106 11.66 -9.41 -8.85
CA LEU A 106 12.97 -10.04 -9.06
C LEU A 106 12.94 -11.52 -8.77
N LEU A 107 12.59 -11.88 -7.53
CA LEU A 107 12.50 -13.27 -7.09
C LEU A 107 11.47 -14.03 -7.91
N GLY A 108 10.32 -13.41 -8.21
CA GLY A 108 9.31 -14.00 -9.07
C GLY A 108 9.86 -14.37 -10.44
N GLY A 109 10.58 -13.45 -11.10
CA GLY A 109 11.20 -13.68 -12.40
C GLY A 109 12.27 -14.78 -12.36
N VAL A 110 13.15 -14.76 -11.35
CA VAL A 110 14.20 -15.79 -11.16
C VAL A 110 13.58 -17.16 -10.90
N LEU A 111 12.62 -17.26 -9.96
CA LEU A 111 12.00 -18.52 -9.58
C LEU A 111 11.25 -19.17 -10.75
N VAL A 112 10.55 -18.35 -11.55
CA VAL A 112 9.86 -18.85 -12.74
C VAL A 112 10.84 -19.32 -13.81
N SER A 113 11.96 -18.61 -14.02
CA SER A 113 12.98 -18.95 -15.01
C SER A 113 13.80 -20.19 -14.62
N TRP A 114 14.10 -20.36 -13.33
CA TRP A 114 14.80 -21.55 -12.83
C TRP A 114 13.99 -22.82 -13.00
N ASN A 115 12.68 -22.74 -12.96
CA ASN A 115 11.75 -23.86 -13.17
C ASN A 115 12.17 -25.15 -12.43
N VAL A 116 12.67 -25.01 -11.20
CA VAL A 116 13.14 -26.13 -10.38
C VAL A 116 12.00 -27.12 -10.14
N PHE A 117 12.25 -28.41 -10.32
CA PHE A 117 11.25 -29.49 -10.25
C PHE A 117 10.06 -29.33 -11.20
N HIS A 118 10.18 -28.57 -12.29
CA HIS A 118 9.10 -28.25 -13.22
C HIS A 118 7.91 -27.54 -12.56
N LEU A 119 8.13 -26.84 -11.43
CA LEU A 119 7.08 -26.15 -10.69
C LEU A 119 6.69 -24.78 -11.31
N SER A 120 7.56 -24.21 -12.17
CA SER A 120 7.31 -22.94 -12.86
C SER A 120 6.78 -21.85 -11.89
N TRP A 121 5.63 -21.23 -12.17
CA TRP A 121 5.02 -20.19 -11.32
C TRP A 121 4.62 -20.67 -9.91
N ARG A 122 4.43 -21.96 -9.69
CA ARG A 122 4.10 -22.55 -8.37
C ARG A 122 5.23 -22.36 -7.37
N LEU A 123 6.47 -22.30 -7.85
CA LEU A 123 7.64 -22.08 -7.01
C LEU A 123 7.58 -20.73 -6.28
N VAL A 124 6.96 -19.71 -6.87
CA VAL A 124 6.78 -18.39 -6.24
C VAL A 124 5.95 -18.52 -4.96
N PHE A 125 4.89 -19.34 -4.97
CA PHE A 125 4.09 -19.57 -3.78
C PHE A 125 4.85 -20.39 -2.73
N PHE A 126 5.49 -21.49 -3.13
CA PHE A 126 6.29 -22.31 -2.20
C PHE A 126 7.41 -21.51 -1.54
N PHE A 127 8.04 -20.58 -2.23
CA PHE A 127 9.09 -19.72 -1.69
C PHE A 127 8.56 -18.81 -0.56
N ASN A 128 7.32 -18.39 -0.62
CA ASN A 128 6.71 -17.56 0.43
C ASN A 128 6.37 -18.34 1.71
N VAL A 129 6.20 -19.67 1.64
CA VAL A 129 5.83 -20.49 2.80
C VAL A 129 6.86 -20.42 3.93
N PRO A 130 8.17 -20.70 3.70
CA PRO A 130 9.16 -20.62 4.77
C PRO A 130 9.26 -19.21 5.39
N ILE A 131 9.10 -18.16 4.59
CA ILE A 131 9.10 -16.76 5.09
C ILE A 131 7.91 -16.55 6.04
N ALA A 132 6.73 -17.02 5.65
CA ALA A 132 5.52 -16.90 6.48
C ALA A 132 5.60 -17.77 7.75
N VAL A 133 6.21 -18.95 7.67
CA VAL A 133 6.47 -19.81 8.84
C VAL A 133 7.41 -19.12 9.83
N VAL A 134 8.50 -18.53 9.35
CA VAL A 134 9.42 -17.74 10.20
C VAL A 134 8.67 -16.57 10.84
N ALA A 135 7.85 -15.84 10.07
CA ALA A 135 7.03 -14.75 10.61
C ALA A 135 6.04 -15.23 11.69
N PHE A 136 5.42 -16.40 11.48
CA PHE A 136 4.54 -17.03 12.48
C PHE A 136 5.29 -17.35 13.76
N VAL A 137 6.42 -18.04 13.66
CA VAL A 137 7.23 -18.45 14.83
C VAL A 137 7.74 -17.23 15.60
N LEU A 138 8.32 -16.24 14.91
CA LEU A 138 8.78 -15.02 15.55
C LEU A 138 7.62 -14.23 16.18
N GLY A 139 6.48 -14.14 15.49
CA GLY A 139 5.28 -13.51 16.03
C GLY A 139 4.74 -14.22 17.27
N TYR A 140 4.78 -15.55 17.29
CA TYR A 140 4.39 -16.35 18.44
C TYR A 140 5.33 -16.16 19.64
N LEU A 141 6.63 -16.07 19.42
CA LEU A 141 7.62 -15.99 20.49
C LEU A 141 7.78 -14.57 21.05
N TYR A 142 7.73 -13.55 20.20
CA TYR A 142 8.18 -12.19 20.57
C TYR A 142 7.09 -11.14 20.65
N ILE A 143 5.94 -11.33 19.99
CA ILE A 143 4.87 -10.34 20.05
C ILE A 143 4.06 -10.52 21.32
N PRO A 144 3.98 -9.50 22.21
CA PRO A 144 3.09 -9.56 23.37
C PRO A 144 1.63 -9.42 22.93
N GLU A 145 0.71 -10.04 23.70
CA GLU A 145 -0.72 -9.83 23.43
C GLU A 145 -1.11 -8.41 23.84
N SER A 146 -1.90 -7.76 23.00
CA SER A 146 -2.44 -6.44 23.26
C SER A 146 -3.92 -6.39 22.87
N LEU A 147 -4.72 -5.93 23.83
CA LEU A 147 -6.16 -5.73 23.70
C LEU A 147 -6.44 -4.24 23.81
N ALA A 148 -7.50 -3.76 23.18
CA ALA A 148 -8.01 -2.43 23.47
C ALA A 148 -8.54 -2.38 24.92
N SER A 149 -8.26 -1.28 25.63
CA SER A 149 -8.68 -1.09 27.03
C SER A 149 -10.21 -1.06 27.14
N VAL A 150 -10.88 -0.54 26.13
CA VAL A 150 -12.34 -0.55 26.01
C VAL A 150 -12.72 -1.42 24.82
N ARG A 151 -13.30 -2.58 25.10
CA ARG A 151 -13.82 -3.46 24.05
C ARG A 151 -15.08 -2.83 23.42
N GLN A 152 -14.92 -2.25 22.27
CA GLN A 152 -16.06 -1.81 21.48
C GLN A 152 -16.59 -3.02 20.70
N GLY A 153 -17.92 -3.22 20.70
CA GLY A 153 -18.55 -4.27 19.89
C GLY A 153 -18.19 -4.11 18.41
N ILE A 154 -18.06 -5.22 17.70
CA ILE A 154 -17.78 -5.20 16.25
C ILE A 154 -18.95 -4.51 15.54
N ASN A 155 -18.66 -3.44 14.81
CA ASN A 155 -19.63 -2.84 13.91
C ASN A 155 -19.69 -3.62 12.59
N VAL A 156 -20.38 -4.78 12.63
CA VAL A 156 -20.52 -5.68 11.48
C VAL A 156 -21.14 -4.95 10.29
N LEU A 157 -22.17 -4.13 10.53
CA LEU A 157 -22.82 -3.35 9.45
C LEU A 157 -21.84 -2.36 8.83
N GLY A 158 -21.10 -1.60 9.66
CA GLY A 158 -20.08 -0.68 9.17
C GLY A 158 -18.97 -1.39 8.39
N ALA A 159 -18.52 -2.56 8.86
CA ALA A 159 -17.52 -3.36 8.16
C ALA A 159 -18.04 -3.87 6.80
N ILE A 160 -19.30 -4.33 6.73
CA ILE A 160 -19.93 -4.74 5.47
C ILE A 160 -20.03 -3.54 4.51
N VAL A 161 -20.46 -2.38 4.99
CA VAL A 161 -20.56 -1.17 4.15
C VAL A 161 -19.18 -0.75 3.62
N VAL A 162 -18.12 -0.81 4.45
CA VAL A 162 -16.73 -0.58 3.98
C VAL A 162 -16.34 -1.60 2.92
N ALA A 163 -16.60 -2.88 3.15
CA ALA A 163 -16.27 -3.95 2.22
C ALA A 163 -16.98 -3.77 0.86
N VAL A 164 -18.28 -3.47 0.89
CA VAL A 164 -19.09 -3.19 -0.32
C VAL A 164 -18.55 -1.95 -1.03
N ALA A 165 -18.35 -0.83 -0.32
CA ALA A 165 -17.83 0.40 -0.90
C ALA A 165 -16.45 0.19 -1.52
N THR A 166 -15.54 -0.52 -0.83
CA THR A 166 -14.22 -0.87 -1.36
C THR A 166 -14.32 -1.73 -2.61
N THR A 167 -15.20 -2.72 -2.61
CA THR A 167 -15.45 -3.58 -3.78
C THR A 167 -15.98 -2.78 -4.97
N LEU A 168 -16.94 -1.87 -4.74
CA LEU A 168 -17.50 -0.99 -5.77
C LEU A 168 -16.45 -0.04 -6.38
N VAL A 169 -15.37 0.26 -5.66
CA VAL A 169 -14.23 1.02 -6.20
C VAL A 169 -13.24 0.10 -6.92
N LEU A 170 -12.78 -0.95 -6.23
CA LEU A 170 -11.69 -1.79 -6.75
C LEU A 170 -12.10 -2.63 -7.95
N LEU A 171 -13.35 -3.11 -8.00
CA LEU A 171 -13.79 -4.00 -9.07
C LEU A 171 -13.83 -3.32 -10.45
N PRO A 172 -14.52 -2.17 -10.66
CA PRO A 172 -14.50 -1.50 -11.96
C PRO A 172 -13.10 -1.04 -12.36
N LEU A 173 -12.29 -0.56 -11.41
CA LEU A 173 -10.91 -0.15 -11.65
C LEU A 173 -10.03 -1.33 -12.09
N SER A 174 -10.22 -2.51 -11.49
CA SER A 174 -9.48 -3.71 -11.87
C SER A 174 -9.91 -4.27 -13.24
N LEU A 175 -11.19 -4.15 -13.59
CA LEU A 175 -11.71 -4.57 -14.90
C LEU A 175 -11.31 -3.63 -16.03
N MET A 176 -11.11 -2.35 -15.73
CA MET A 176 -10.73 -1.34 -16.72
C MET A 176 -9.46 -1.72 -17.49
N SER A 177 -8.45 -2.26 -16.81
CA SER A 177 -7.17 -2.65 -17.41
C SER A 177 -7.29 -3.84 -18.38
N THR A 178 -8.42 -4.54 -18.42
CA THR A 178 -8.54 -5.82 -19.13
C THR A 178 -9.68 -5.88 -20.13
N SER A 179 -10.81 -5.28 -19.82
CA SER A 179 -12.02 -5.30 -20.63
C SER A 179 -12.58 -3.90 -20.95
N GLY A 180 -11.82 -2.87 -20.63
CA GLY A 180 -12.26 -1.49 -20.71
C GLY A 180 -13.16 -1.09 -19.55
N TRP A 181 -13.57 0.19 -19.53
CA TRP A 181 -14.40 0.73 -18.46
C TRP A 181 -15.82 0.13 -18.53
N PRO A 182 -16.29 -0.57 -17.46
CA PRO A 182 -17.63 -1.13 -17.47
C PRO A 182 -18.69 -0.02 -17.39
N ALA A 183 -19.80 -0.16 -18.12
CA ALA A 183 -20.88 0.84 -18.13
C ALA A 183 -21.45 1.16 -16.73
N TRP A 184 -21.41 0.18 -15.83
CA TRP A 184 -21.82 0.34 -14.43
C TRP A 184 -20.71 0.94 -13.53
N GLY A 185 -19.52 1.20 -14.06
CA GLY A 185 -18.36 1.66 -13.30
C GLY A 185 -18.57 3.03 -12.64
N PHE A 186 -19.08 4.02 -13.39
CA PHE A 186 -19.39 5.34 -12.82
C PHE A 186 -20.50 5.30 -11.76
N PRO A 187 -21.66 4.65 -11.99
CA PRO A 187 -22.64 4.42 -10.93
C PRO A 187 -22.07 3.75 -9.69
N ALA A 188 -21.20 2.76 -9.85
CA ALA A 188 -20.53 2.09 -8.72
C ALA A 188 -19.65 3.04 -7.92
N LEU A 189 -18.85 3.90 -8.58
CA LEU A 189 -18.02 4.89 -7.90
C LEU A 189 -18.85 5.93 -7.15
N VAL A 190 -19.96 6.40 -7.73
CA VAL A 190 -20.87 7.34 -7.07
C VAL A 190 -21.50 6.70 -5.83
N LEU A 191 -21.96 5.45 -5.94
CA LEU A 191 -22.49 4.71 -4.80
C LEU A 191 -21.43 4.47 -3.72
N ALA A 192 -20.21 4.09 -4.11
CA ALA A 192 -19.10 3.94 -3.18
C ALA A 192 -18.78 5.25 -2.44
N ALA A 193 -18.74 6.38 -3.16
CA ALA A 193 -18.52 7.70 -2.56
C ALA A 193 -19.63 8.05 -1.56
N ALA A 194 -20.89 7.77 -1.90
CA ALA A 194 -22.03 8.00 -0.99
C ALA A 194 -21.94 7.11 0.26
N LEU A 195 -21.55 5.84 0.12
CA LEU A 195 -21.35 4.93 1.25
C LEU A 195 -20.19 5.39 2.15
N TYR A 196 -19.06 5.81 1.57
CA TYR A 196 -17.95 6.37 2.37
C TYR A 196 -18.32 7.69 3.03
N ALA A 197 -19.04 8.58 2.36
CA ALA A 197 -19.55 9.81 2.96
C ALA A 197 -20.49 9.51 4.13
N PHE A 198 -21.41 8.54 3.98
CA PHE A 198 -22.27 8.09 5.06
C PHE A 198 -21.47 7.54 6.25
N LEU A 199 -20.49 6.67 6.00
CA LEU A 199 -19.61 6.13 7.04
C LEU A 199 -18.80 7.24 7.72
N TYR A 200 -18.29 8.18 6.94
CA TYR A 200 -17.56 9.34 7.47
C TYR A 200 -18.44 10.17 8.38
N VAL A 201 -19.62 10.57 7.94
CA VAL A 201 -20.55 11.39 8.75
C VAL A 201 -21.02 10.64 10.00
N SER A 202 -21.35 9.35 9.89
CA SER A 202 -21.77 8.53 11.04
C SER A 202 -20.62 8.25 12.01
N GLY A 203 -19.43 8.02 11.50
CA GLY A 203 -18.20 7.82 12.29
C GLY A 203 -17.74 9.09 12.98
N MET A 204 -17.83 10.26 12.30
CA MET A 204 -17.47 11.57 12.87
C MET A 204 -18.24 11.88 14.15
N ARG A 205 -19.53 11.52 14.20
CA ARG A 205 -20.35 11.71 15.42
C ARG A 205 -19.79 10.88 16.58
N LYS A 206 -19.37 9.63 16.30
CA LYS A 206 -18.82 8.70 17.31
C LYS A 206 -17.39 9.07 17.72
N PHE A 207 -16.55 9.49 16.77
CA PHE A 207 -15.16 9.89 17.03
C PHE A 207 -15.05 11.23 17.76
N ARG A 208 -16.02 12.12 17.61
CA ARG A 208 -16.07 13.40 18.31
C ARG A 208 -16.07 13.23 19.83
N ASP A 209 -16.66 12.15 20.32
CA ASP A 209 -16.76 11.86 21.76
C ASP A 209 -15.54 11.10 22.31
N GLN A 210 -14.57 10.73 21.45
CA GLN A 210 -13.45 9.84 21.80
C GLN A 210 -12.06 10.48 21.68
N ASN A 211 -11.93 11.80 21.80
CA ASN A 211 -10.65 12.53 21.73
C ASN A 211 -9.81 12.25 20.47
N VAL A 212 -10.45 11.98 19.33
CA VAL A 212 -9.78 11.86 18.04
C VAL A 212 -9.53 13.23 17.45
N HIS A 213 -8.30 13.51 17.03
CA HIS A 213 -7.97 14.72 16.29
C HIS A 213 -8.46 14.63 14.84
N LEU A 214 -9.78 14.82 14.65
CA LEU A 214 -10.49 14.56 13.39
C LEU A 214 -9.88 15.27 12.18
N ARG A 215 -9.46 16.52 12.33
CA ARG A 215 -8.81 17.28 11.25
C ARG A 215 -7.51 16.62 10.80
N GLN A 216 -6.67 16.23 11.75
CA GLN A 216 -5.40 15.55 11.45
C GLN A 216 -5.64 14.20 10.78
N PHE A 217 -6.57 13.40 11.31
CA PHE A 217 -6.93 12.09 10.76
C PHE A 217 -7.46 12.22 9.33
N SER A 218 -8.43 13.11 9.10
CA SER A 218 -9.08 13.27 7.78
C SER A 218 -8.12 13.81 6.71
N LEU A 219 -7.35 14.85 7.03
CA LEU A 219 -6.35 15.41 6.12
C LEU A 219 -5.25 14.40 5.82
N GLY A 220 -4.81 13.65 6.84
CA GLY A 220 -3.82 12.58 6.67
C GLY A 220 -4.33 11.46 5.78
N MET A 221 -5.57 11.03 5.96
CA MET A 221 -6.21 10.01 5.11
C MET A 221 -6.30 10.46 3.65
N ALA A 222 -6.70 11.73 3.40
CA ALA A 222 -6.75 12.28 2.05
C ALA A 222 -5.36 12.38 1.42
N ALA A 223 -4.35 12.84 2.17
CA ALA A 223 -2.96 12.87 1.73
C ALA A 223 -2.44 11.47 1.41
N SER A 224 -2.75 10.47 2.26
CA SER A 224 -2.38 9.07 2.07
C SER A 224 -3.00 8.47 0.81
N LEU A 225 -4.29 8.71 0.56
CA LEU A 225 -4.98 8.26 -0.65
C LEU A 225 -4.28 8.76 -1.92
N LEU A 226 -3.99 10.07 -1.98
CA LEU A 226 -3.29 10.66 -3.12
C LEU A 226 -1.86 10.13 -3.24
N PHE A 227 -1.12 10.05 -2.14
CA PHE A 227 0.26 9.60 -2.14
C PHE A 227 0.41 8.16 -2.65
N PHE A 228 -0.35 7.24 -2.06
CA PHE A 228 -0.30 5.83 -2.45
C PHE A 228 -0.91 5.55 -3.82
N SER A 229 -1.75 6.43 -4.37
CA SER A 229 -2.25 6.28 -5.73
C SER A 229 -1.11 6.38 -6.76
N VAL A 230 -0.16 7.25 -6.54
CA VAL A 230 1.00 7.37 -7.43
C VAL A 230 2.01 6.26 -7.16
N VAL A 231 2.31 5.93 -5.90
CA VAL A 231 3.27 4.86 -5.56
C VAL A 231 2.87 3.54 -6.22
N GLY A 232 1.59 3.14 -6.14
CA GLY A 232 1.10 1.90 -6.73
C GLY A 232 1.19 1.87 -8.26
N ALA A 233 0.83 2.96 -8.92
CA ALA A 233 0.82 3.08 -10.37
C ALA A 233 2.23 3.17 -10.97
N LEU A 234 3.12 3.93 -10.34
CA LEU A 234 4.46 4.22 -10.83
C LEU A 234 5.26 2.96 -11.12
N PHE A 235 5.28 2.00 -10.18
CA PHE A 235 6.04 0.76 -10.35
C PHE A 235 5.58 -0.06 -11.55
N ILE A 236 4.27 -0.17 -11.75
CA ILE A 236 3.70 -0.95 -12.84
C ILE A 236 4.00 -0.27 -14.18
N ILE A 237 3.71 1.03 -14.29
CA ILE A 237 3.86 1.77 -15.54
C ILE A 237 5.33 1.90 -15.92
N LEU A 238 6.21 2.17 -14.95
CA LEU A 238 7.65 2.23 -15.19
C LEU A 238 8.20 0.87 -15.65
N SER A 239 7.75 -0.24 -15.04
CA SER A 239 8.18 -1.58 -15.47
C SER A 239 7.76 -1.90 -16.90
N LEU A 240 6.54 -1.52 -17.27
CA LEU A 240 6.02 -1.67 -18.64
C LEU A 240 6.79 -0.80 -19.63
N TYR A 241 7.04 0.46 -19.30
CA TYR A 241 7.80 1.38 -20.14
C TYR A 241 9.23 0.87 -20.39
N VAL A 242 9.94 0.44 -19.34
CA VAL A 242 11.28 -0.12 -19.47
C VAL A 242 11.28 -1.43 -20.26
N ALA A 243 10.27 -2.29 -20.08
CA ALA A 243 10.12 -3.52 -20.84
C ALA A 243 9.94 -3.26 -22.35
N GLN A 244 9.12 -2.28 -22.70
CA GLN A 244 8.83 -1.94 -24.10
C GLN A 244 9.97 -1.22 -24.81
N THR A 245 10.64 -0.28 -24.12
CA THR A 245 11.66 0.58 -24.74
C THR A 245 13.03 -0.06 -24.81
N SER A 246 13.42 -0.91 -23.84
CA SER A 246 14.78 -1.43 -23.71
C SER A 246 14.91 -2.92 -24.01
N GLN A 247 13.80 -3.62 -24.30
CA GLN A 247 13.78 -5.10 -24.51
C GLN A 247 14.57 -5.89 -23.45
N ARG A 248 14.65 -5.35 -22.23
CA ARG A 248 15.42 -5.94 -21.14
C ARG A 248 14.69 -7.14 -20.54
N SER A 249 15.46 -8.11 -20.07
CA SER A 249 14.93 -9.21 -19.26
C SER A 249 14.29 -8.67 -17.95
N ALA A 250 13.47 -9.49 -17.30
CA ALA A 250 12.89 -9.14 -15.99
C ALA A 250 13.95 -8.70 -14.97
N TRP A 251 15.15 -9.33 -15.01
CA TRP A 251 16.32 -8.95 -14.22
C TRP A 251 16.80 -7.52 -14.55
N GLY A 252 16.89 -7.18 -15.84
CA GLY A 252 17.30 -5.84 -16.26
C GLY A 252 16.32 -4.74 -15.82
N ILE A 253 15.02 -5.01 -15.86
CA ILE A 253 13.99 -4.08 -15.35
C ILE A 253 14.17 -3.84 -13.85
N ALA A 254 14.40 -4.90 -13.10
CA ALA A 254 14.59 -4.81 -11.66
C ALA A 254 15.86 -4.03 -11.28
N LEU A 255 16.96 -4.17 -12.02
CA LEU A 255 18.17 -3.37 -11.83
C LEU A 255 17.91 -1.87 -12.10
N VAL A 256 17.05 -1.53 -13.06
CA VAL A 256 16.66 -0.12 -13.29
C VAL A 256 15.90 0.44 -12.07
N MET A 257 15.11 -0.38 -11.39
CA MET A 257 14.32 0.06 -10.21
C MET A 257 15.11 0.05 -8.91
N LEU A 258 16.27 -0.61 -8.85
CA LEU A 258 17.09 -0.72 -7.64
C LEU A 258 17.44 0.64 -7.00
N PRO A 259 17.82 1.70 -7.75
CA PRO A 259 18.12 3.00 -7.16
C PRO A 259 16.96 3.61 -6.37
N TYR A 260 15.72 3.39 -6.82
CA TYR A 260 14.54 3.87 -6.10
C TYR A 260 14.41 3.21 -4.71
N ALA A 261 14.65 1.91 -4.60
CA ALA A 261 14.66 1.26 -3.29
C ALA A 261 15.81 1.74 -2.41
N VAL A 262 16.99 1.87 -2.98
CA VAL A 262 18.14 2.39 -2.24
C VAL A 262 17.82 3.78 -1.68
N GLY A 263 17.27 4.68 -2.49
CA GLY A 263 16.82 6.00 -2.05
C GLY A 263 15.80 5.93 -0.91
N SER A 264 14.81 5.05 -1.03
CA SER A 264 13.78 4.88 0.00
C SER A 264 14.35 4.34 1.32
N VAL A 265 15.24 3.35 1.25
CA VAL A 265 15.91 2.80 2.44
C VAL A 265 16.77 3.86 3.14
N LEU A 266 17.57 4.62 2.39
CA LEU A 266 18.45 5.64 2.94
C LEU A 266 17.69 6.70 3.73
N THR A 267 16.56 7.16 3.21
CA THR A 267 15.78 8.22 3.85
C THR A 267 14.81 7.74 4.89
N SER A 268 14.31 6.51 4.82
CA SER A 268 13.48 5.92 5.88
C SER A 268 14.22 5.85 7.21
N GLY A 269 15.53 5.59 7.19
CA GLY A 269 16.38 5.63 8.40
C GLY A 269 16.54 7.05 8.96
N VAL A 270 16.75 8.05 8.09
CA VAL A 270 16.92 9.47 8.49
C VAL A 270 15.59 10.04 8.99
N SER A 271 14.46 9.67 8.38
CA SER A 271 13.13 10.17 8.75
C SER A 271 12.84 9.93 10.23
N THR A 272 13.24 8.78 10.74
CA THR A 272 12.97 8.35 12.13
C THR A 272 13.70 9.20 13.17
N ALA A 273 14.94 9.62 12.89
CA ALA A 273 15.73 10.40 13.83
C ALA A 273 15.26 11.87 13.93
N ALA A 274 14.70 12.41 12.85
CA ALA A 274 14.29 13.80 12.74
C ALA A 274 12.77 14.02 12.89
N GLU A 275 11.97 12.96 12.90
CA GLU A 275 10.50 13.03 12.93
C GLU A 275 9.98 13.73 14.19
N ALA A 276 10.56 13.47 15.36
CA ALA A 276 10.11 14.07 16.62
C ALA A 276 10.13 15.61 16.60
N ARG A 277 11.04 16.21 15.84
CA ARG A 277 11.18 17.68 15.74
C ARG A 277 10.55 18.26 14.48
N HIS A 278 10.57 17.53 13.37
CA HIS A 278 10.24 18.06 12.04
C HIS A 278 9.30 17.15 11.23
N GLY A 279 8.59 16.20 11.84
CA GLY A 279 7.81 15.17 11.14
C GLY A 279 6.94 15.70 10.01
N ARG A 280 6.12 16.73 10.27
CA ARG A 280 5.29 17.37 9.23
C ARG A 280 6.15 17.95 8.09
N ALA A 281 7.22 18.67 8.39
CA ALA A 281 8.06 19.29 7.38
C ALA A 281 8.77 18.23 6.51
N LEU A 282 9.22 17.13 7.12
CA LEU A 282 9.83 16.01 6.41
C LEU A 282 8.81 15.25 5.53
N CYS A 283 7.57 15.08 6.00
CA CYS A 283 6.49 14.51 5.19
C CYS A 283 6.21 15.37 3.94
N VAL A 284 6.11 16.69 4.12
CA VAL A 284 5.94 17.66 3.01
C VAL A 284 7.11 17.62 2.06
N LEU A 285 8.35 17.62 2.60
CA LEU A 285 9.57 17.52 1.79
C LEU A 285 9.60 16.22 0.99
N GLY A 286 9.26 15.09 1.61
CA GLY A 286 9.21 13.79 0.95
C GLY A 286 8.18 13.75 -0.20
N ALA A 287 6.98 14.28 0.03
CA ALA A 287 5.95 14.37 -1.01
C ALA A 287 6.38 15.36 -2.13
N ALA A 288 7.01 16.48 -1.80
CA ALA A 288 7.53 17.43 -2.77
C ALA A 288 8.71 16.85 -3.59
N LEU A 289 9.61 16.09 -2.96
CA LEU A 289 10.67 15.34 -3.67
C LEU A 289 10.07 14.31 -4.62
N SER A 290 9.00 13.62 -4.21
CA SER A 290 8.29 12.67 -5.08
C SER A 290 7.64 13.36 -6.27
N ALA A 291 7.07 14.57 -6.10
CA ALA A 291 6.57 15.39 -7.19
C ALA A 291 7.68 15.88 -8.11
N GLY A 292 8.77 16.39 -7.53
CA GLY A 292 9.95 16.85 -8.28
C GLY A 292 10.60 15.72 -9.10
N PHE A 293 10.66 14.52 -8.55
CA PHE A 293 11.13 13.33 -9.24
C PHE A 293 10.29 13.01 -10.49
N THR A 294 8.96 12.94 -10.37
CA THR A 294 8.10 12.62 -11.52
C THR A 294 8.15 13.72 -12.58
N ALA A 295 8.24 14.99 -12.17
CA ALA A 295 8.46 16.11 -13.08
C ALA A 295 9.82 16.05 -13.79
N ALA A 296 10.90 15.80 -13.04
CA ALA A 296 12.24 15.67 -13.60
C ALA A 296 12.36 14.47 -14.55
N PHE A 297 11.66 13.37 -14.22
CA PHE A 297 11.63 12.19 -15.07
C PHE A 297 10.87 12.45 -16.37
N ALA A 298 9.73 13.14 -16.30
CA ALA A 298 9.01 13.59 -17.51
C ALA A 298 9.87 14.50 -18.39
N GLY A 299 10.56 15.47 -17.79
CA GLY A 299 11.49 16.36 -18.49
C GLY A 299 12.67 15.63 -19.12
N LEU A 300 13.27 14.67 -18.41
CA LEU A 300 14.35 13.84 -18.94
C LEU A 300 13.93 13.06 -20.18
N LEU A 301 12.76 12.43 -20.15
CA LEU A 301 12.24 11.65 -21.27
C LEU A 301 11.80 12.53 -22.45
N HIS A 302 11.38 13.76 -22.18
CA HIS A 302 11.06 14.71 -23.24
C HIS A 302 12.31 15.15 -24.02
N ILE A 303 13.43 15.34 -23.30
CA ILE A 303 14.71 15.75 -23.92
C ILE A 303 15.45 14.55 -24.53
N ASN A 304 15.45 13.41 -23.82
CA ASN A 304 16.12 12.19 -24.23
C ASN A 304 15.17 10.98 -24.09
N PRO A 305 14.54 10.51 -25.18
CA PRO A 305 13.63 9.36 -25.13
C PRO A 305 14.29 8.03 -24.71
N GLN A 306 15.62 7.93 -24.81
CA GLN A 306 16.40 6.76 -24.40
C GLN A 306 17.52 7.14 -23.45
N PRO A 307 17.21 7.46 -22.17
CA PRO A 307 18.22 7.87 -21.21
C PRO A 307 19.24 6.76 -20.93
N ALA A 308 20.47 7.17 -20.66
CA ALA A 308 21.48 6.23 -20.16
C ALA A 308 21.08 5.72 -18.74
N TYR A 309 21.56 4.52 -18.38
CA TYR A 309 21.23 3.90 -17.09
C TYR A 309 21.46 4.81 -15.87
N TRP A 310 22.57 5.57 -15.86
CA TRP A 310 22.88 6.48 -14.75
C TRP A 310 21.85 7.62 -14.60
N GLN A 311 21.25 8.07 -15.71
CA GLN A 311 20.20 9.11 -15.68
C GLN A 311 18.92 8.56 -15.03
N TYR A 312 18.52 7.33 -15.39
CA TYR A 312 17.45 6.65 -14.67
C TYR A 312 17.79 6.50 -13.19
N ALA A 313 19.01 6.06 -12.87
CA ALA A 313 19.43 5.79 -11.51
C ALA A 313 19.36 7.05 -10.62
N VAL A 314 19.84 8.19 -11.09
CA VAL A 314 19.80 9.45 -10.32
C VAL A 314 18.36 9.89 -10.06
N VAL A 315 17.53 9.89 -11.10
CA VAL A 315 16.14 10.36 -10.98
C VAL A 315 15.34 9.43 -10.08
N LEU A 316 15.48 8.11 -10.24
CA LEU A 316 14.80 7.12 -9.42
C LEU A 316 15.28 7.12 -7.97
N LEU A 317 16.55 7.36 -7.72
CA LEU A 317 17.10 7.51 -6.36
C LEU A 317 16.38 8.64 -5.62
N ILE A 318 16.24 9.81 -6.25
CA ILE A 318 15.54 10.96 -5.69
C ILE A 318 14.08 10.63 -5.40
N GLY A 319 13.40 9.94 -6.33
CA GLY A 319 12.01 9.49 -6.14
C GLY A 319 11.87 8.55 -4.94
N GLY A 320 12.78 7.59 -4.81
CA GLY A 320 12.85 6.70 -3.66
C GLY A 320 13.07 7.46 -2.35
N MET A 321 13.97 8.43 -2.34
CA MET A 321 14.22 9.30 -1.18
C MET A 321 12.94 10.03 -0.75
N GLY A 322 12.15 10.53 -1.70
CA GLY A 322 10.88 11.17 -1.41
C GLY A 322 9.89 10.24 -0.72
N VAL A 323 9.73 9.02 -1.23
CA VAL A 323 8.80 8.03 -0.65
C VAL A 323 9.29 7.54 0.71
N GLY A 324 10.57 7.27 0.87
CA GLY A 324 11.15 6.84 2.14
C GLY A 324 11.02 7.89 3.25
N LEU A 325 11.01 9.19 2.90
CA LEU A 325 10.71 10.25 3.86
C LEU A 325 9.22 10.35 4.17
N CYS A 326 8.35 10.35 3.15
CA CYS A 326 6.95 10.67 3.33
C CYS A 326 6.14 9.52 3.94
N ALA A 327 6.25 8.30 3.40
CA ALA A 327 5.32 7.22 3.72
C ALA A 327 5.31 6.82 5.21
N PRO A 328 6.45 6.57 5.88
CA PRO A 328 6.46 6.18 7.30
C PRO A 328 5.91 7.29 8.20
N ILE A 329 6.32 8.53 7.93
CA ILE A 329 5.90 9.69 8.72
C ILE A 329 4.40 9.94 8.55
N LEU A 330 3.88 9.86 7.33
CA LEU A 330 2.45 10.06 7.05
C LEU A 330 1.59 9.03 7.79
N ILE A 331 1.99 7.75 7.76
CA ILE A 331 1.34 6.68 8.51
C ILE A 331 1.33 7.00 10.02
N ASN A 332 2.48 7.37 10.57
CA ASN A 332 2.58 7.68 12.01
C ASN A 332 1.76 8.92 12.39
N LEU A 333 1.78 9.98 11.58
CA LEU A 333 0.98 11.20 11.81
C LEU A 333 -0.53 10.90 11.79
N ILE A 334 -1.00 10.02 10.91
CA ILE A 334 -2.41 9.61 10.87
C ILE A 334 -2.77 8.81 12.12
N LEU A 335 -1.95 7.83 12.49
CA LEU A 335 -2.21 6.97 13.63
C LEU A 335 -2.03 7.70 14.98
N SER A 336 -1.20 8.73 15.05
CA SER A 336 -1.07 9.56 16.26
C SER A 336 -2.30 10.45 16.53
N ALA A 337 -3.15 10.65 15.54
CA ALA A 337 -4.41 11.37 15.70
C ALA A 337 -5.51 10.57 16.43
N VAL A 338 -5.24 9.28 16.72
CA VAL A 338 -6.24 8.33 17.22
C VAL A 338 -5.75 7.69 18.53
N PRO A 339 -6.61 7.53 19.57
CA PRO A 339 -6.27 6.82 20.78
C PRO A 339 -5.81 5.39 20.54
N HIS A 340 -4.96 4.86 21.44
CA HIS A 340 -4.40 3.50 21.33
C HIS A 340 -5.47 2.41 21.20
N ASP A 341 -6.63 2.60 21.84
CA ASP A 341 -7.75 1.66 21.81
C ASP A 341 -8.39 1.50 20.43
N LEU A 342 -8.25 2.50 19.58
CA LEU A 342 -8.78 2.52 18.20
C LEU A 342 -7.70 2.26 17.15
N ALA A 343 -6.46 1.97 17.56
CA ALA A 343 -5.33 1.86 16.64
C ALA A 343 -5.52 0.77 15.57
N GLY A 344 -6.12 -0.38 15.92
CA GLY A 344 -6.42 -1.45 14.97
C GLY A 344 -7.46 -1.03 13.93
N SER A 345 -8.56 -0.42 14.38
CA SER A 345 -9.61 0.08 13.51
C SER A 345 -9.11 1.20 12.59
N ALA A 346 -8.33 2.14 13.13
CA ALA A 346 -7.73 3.22 12.36
C ALA A 346 -6.72 2.71 11.32
N SER A 347 -5.90 1.73 11.69
CA SER A 347 -4.95 1.10 10.76
C SER A 347 -5.64 0.32 9.65
N GLY A 348 -6.75 -0.35 9.95
CA GLY A 348 -7.60 -1.01 8.95
C GLY A 348 -8.14 -0.01 7.93
N LEU A 349 -8.69 1.12 8.39
CA LEU A 349 -9.17 2.20 7.52
C LEU A 349 -8.05 2.82 6.68
N LEU A 350 -6.88 3.07 7.28
CA LEU A 350 -5.72 3.60 6.57
C LEU A 350 -5.25 2.65 5.46
N ASN A 351 -5.14 1.36 5.75
CA ASN A 351 -4.79 0.36 4.74
C ASN A 351 -5.84 0.28 3.62
N THR A 352 -7.13 0.29 3.97
CA THR A 352 -8.22 0.33 2.98
C THR A 352 -8.09 1.56 2.07
N CYS A 353 -7.87 2.74 2.66
CA CYS A 353 -7.68 3.99 1.94
C CYS A 353 -6.46 3.93 1.00
N SER A 354 -5.34 3.39 1.46
CA SER A 354 -4.12 3.22 0.66
C SER A 354 -4.34 2.25 -0.52
N GLN A 355 -5.09 1.15 -0.31
CA GLN A 355 -5.43 0.20 -1.37
C GLN A 355 -6.37 0.81 -2.42
N ILE A 356 -7.36 1.59 -1.99
CA ILE A 356 -8.23 2.33 -2.89
C ILE A 356 -7.41 3.34 -3.71
N GLY A 357 -6.53 4.09 -3.03
CA GLY A 357 -5.62 5.02 -3.69
C GLY A 357 -4.78 4.31 -4.75
N ALA A 358 -4.09 3.23 -4.38
CA ALA A 358 -3.25 2.47 -5.30
C ALA A 358 -4.03 1.94 -6.52
N ALA A 359 -5.21 1.38 -6.32
CA ALA A 359 -6.05 0.88 -7.40
C ALA A 359 -6.55 2.00 -8.32
N ALA A 360 -7.01 3.12 -7.74
CA ALA A 360 -7.44 4.29 -8.49
C ALA A 360 -6.30 4.88 -9.33
N GLY A 361 -5.11 5.00 -8.73
CA GLY A 361 -3.94 5.48 -9.42
C GLY A 361 -3.52 4.57 -10.59
N ILE A 362 -3.49 3.26 -10.36
CA ILE A 362 -3.21 2.28 -11.43
C ILE A 362 -4.21 2.46 -12.57
N ALA A 363 -5.51 2.52 -12.27
CA ALA A 363 -6.54 2.66 -13.31
C ALA A 363 -6.38 3.95 -14.10
N VAL A 364 -6.28 5.10 -13.44
CA VAL A 364 -6.18 6.41 -14.11
C VAL A 364 -4.91 6.51 -14.93
N PHE A 365 -3.75 6.22 -14.33
CA PHE A 365 -2.47 6.41 -15.00
C PHE A 365 -2.16 5.34 -16.05
N MET A 366 -2.68 4.10 -15.90
CA MET A 366 -2.62 3.08 -16.94
C MET A 366 -3.45 3.48 -18.16
N THR A 367 -4.62 4.07 -17.95
CA THR A 367 -5.41 4.59 -19.07
C THR A 367 -4.64 5.65 -19.85
N TRP A 368 -4.07 6.62 -19.14
CA TRP A 368 -3.26 7.66 -19.80
C TRP A 368 -2.03 7.08 -20.51
N TYR A 369 -1.44 6.02 -19.95
CA TYR A 369 -0.31 5.32 -20.57
C TYR A 369 -0.70 4.60 -21.87
N PHE A 370 -1.89 3.98 -21.92
CA PHE A 370 -2.36 3.22 -23.08
C PHE A 370 -3.18 4.04 -24.08
N ASP A 371 -3.56 5.26 -23.75
CA ASP A 371 -4.34 6.15 -24.64
C ASP A 371 -3.53 6.67 -25.84
N GLY A 372 -2.21 6.43 -25.85
CA GLY A 372 -1.30 6.72 -26.96
C GLY A 372 -0.26 5.62 -27.15
N THR A 373 0.30 5.58 -28.35
CA THR A 373 1.32 4.57 -28.73
C THR A 373 2.76 5.02 -28.49
N ASP A 374 2.98 6.26 -28.02
CA ASP A 374 4.28 6.91 -27.97
C ASP A 374 4.74 7.27 -26.55
N SER A 375 6.02 7.60 -26.43
CA SER A 375 6.63 8.11 -25.19
C SER A 375 5.89 9.31 -24.58
N SER A 376 5.11 10.06 -25.38
CA SER A 376 4.28 11.18 -24.95
C SER A 376 3.22 10.77 -23.93
N SER A 377 2.64 9.57 -24.05
CA SER A 377 1.63 9.05 -23.13
C SER A 377 2.22 8.73 -21.76
N PHE A 378 3.44 8.21 -21.71
CA PHE A 378 4.14 8.00 -20.44
C PHE A 378 4.51 9.34 -19.78
N ILE A 379 4.96 10.33 -20.56
CA ILE A 379 5.25 11.68 -20.08
C ILE A 379 3.99 12.33 -19.51
N SER A 380 2.84 12.22 -20.18
CA SER A 380 1.57 12.77 -19.67
C SER A 380 1.13 12.10 -18.37
N ALA A 381 1.30 10.78 -18.23
CA ALA A 381 1.06 10.06 -16.98
C ALA A 381 1.98 10.56 -15.85
N LEU A 382 3.27 10.78 -16.13
CA LEU A 382 4.22 11.34 -15.15
C LEU A 382 3.84 12.77 -14.72
N ILE A 383 3.36 13.60 -15.63
CA ILE A 383 2.87 14.96 -15.30
C ILE A 383 1.64 14.86 -14.37
N GLY A 384 0.69 13.97 -14.68
CA GLY A 384 -0.44 13.73 -13.80
C GLY A 384 -0.02 13.24 -12.40
N MET A 385 0.93 12.32 -12.34
CA MET A 385 1.52 11.85 -11.07
C MET A 385 2.17 13.00 -10.29
N THR A 386 2.83 13.93 -11.00
CA THR A 386 3.43 15.14 -10.39
C THR A 386 2.36 15.98 -9.69
N VAL A 387 1.24 16.24 -10.37
CA VAL A 387 0.13 17.02 -9.80
C VAL A 387 -0.43 16.34 -8.55
N VAL A 388 -0.64 15.03 -8.60
CA VAL A 388 -1.19 14.28 -7.46
C VAL A 388 -0.22 14.25 -6.27
N TYR A 389 1.07 14.08 -6.48
CA TYR A 389 2.06 14.20 -5.40
C TYR A 389 2.14 15.62 -4.83
N ALA A 390 2.06 16.66 -5.68
CA ALA A 390 2.03 18.04 -5.24
C ALA A 390 0.79 18.33 -4.37
N LEU A 391 -0.39 17.83 -4.77
CA LEU A 391 -1.61 17.93 -3.95
C LEU A 391 -1.45 17.18 -2.60
N SER A 392 -0.84 16.01 -2.59
CA SER A 392 -0.52 15.29 -1.35
C SER A 392 0.44 16.09 -0.45
N ALA A 393 1.44 16.77 -1.02
CA ALA A 393 2.34 17.65 -0.29
C ALA A 393 1.59 18.84 0.33
N VAL A 394 0.66 19.46 -0.41
CA VAL A 394 -0.19 20.55 0.10
C VAL A 394 -1.07 20.06 1.25
N LEU A 395 -1.74 18.91 1.11
CA LEU A 395 -2.55 18.34 2.19
C LEU A 395 -1.69 18.02 3.43
N SER A 396 -0.50 17.47 3.22
CA SER A 396 0.46 17.22 4.31
C SER A 396 0.92 18.52 5.00
N ALA A 397 1.04 19.62 4.27
CA ALA A 397 1.37 20.93 4.82
C ALA A 397 0.21 21.52 5.66
N LEU A 398 -1.03 21.13 5.41
CA LEU A 398 -2.21 21.54 6.17
C LEU A 398 -2.44 20.73 7.46
N LEU A 399 -1.68 19.64 7.66
CA LEU A 399 -1.70 18.86 8.89
C LEU A 399 -1.31 19.75 10.08
N PRO A 400 -1.94 19.61 11.25
CA PRO A 400 -1.52 20.31 12.46
C PRO A 400 -0.04 20.04 12.76
N LYS A 401 0.67 21.02 13.29
CA LYS A 401 1.99 20.76 13.88
C LYS A 401 1.78 19.77 15.03
N ALA A 402 2.58 18.74 15.14
CA ALA A 402 2.58 17.89 16.31
C ALA A 402 2.70 18.82 17.53
N SER A 403 1.66 18.91 18.35
CA SER A 403 1.75 19.63 19.60
C SER A 403 2.79 18.89 20.43
N GLN A 404 3.80 19.61 20.87
CA GLN A 404 4.66 19.14 21.95
C GLN A 404 3.72 18.95 23.16
N ALA A 405 3.23 17.75 23.37
CA ALA A 405 2.60 17.32 24.60
C ALA A 405 3.60 16.55 25.44
#